data_3f20175aab18d2a7b1cf4dfa07de3943
#
_entry.id   3f20175aab18d2a7b1cf4dfa07de3943
#
_cell.length_a   1.000
_cell.length_b   1.000
_cell.length_c   1.000
_cell.angle_alpha   90.00
_cell.angle_beta   90.00
_cell.angle_gamma   90.00
#
_symmetry.space_group_name_H-M   'P 1'
#
loop_
_entity.id
_entity.type
_entity.pdbx_description
1 polymer ?
#
loop_
_entity_poly.entity_id
_entity_poly.type
_entity_poly.pdbx_seq_one_letter_code
_entity_poly.pdbx_strand_id
1 'polypeptide(L)'
;FKNIIFLATGTGIAPIKSILEGLEKSHEQYQNKNLWVIVGARYQEDLFWEPNFKNLNINYIPVLSRQVNDWNGAKGYVQNIVLKQQIDLENTQVYACGSDNMIKSAKELFLKNSLKENSFFSDAFVQTN
;
A
#
# COMPACT_ATOMS: atom_id res chain seq x y z
N PHE A 1 -13.90 7.00 8.08
CA PHE A 1 -13.26 6.58 6.82
C PHE A 1 -13.76 5.21 6.38
N LYS A 2 -13.78 5.00 5.08
CA LYS A 2 -14.26 3.74 4.49
C LYS A 2 -13.13 2.84 4.00
N ASN A 3 -12.01 3.44 3.62
CA ASN A 3 -10.91 2.72 2.99
C ASN A 3 -9.63 2.87 3.79
N ILE A 4 -8.83 1.82 3.81
CA ILE A 4 -7.45 1.87 4.30
C ILE A 4 -6.56 1.35 3.20
N ILE A 5 -5.55 2.16 2.84
CA ILE A 5 -4.57 1.79 1.84
C ILE A 5 -3.22 1.58 2.52
N PHE A 6 -2.64 0.42 2.31
CA PHE A 6 -1.29 0.09 2.76
C PHE A 6 -0.37 0.07 1.55
N LEU A 7 0.60 0.97 1.54
CA LEU A 7 1.61 1.03 0.49
C LEU A 7 2.94 0.54 1.04
N ALA A 8 3.57 -0.39 0.35
CA ALA A 8 4.87 -0.90 0.75
C ALA A 8 5.81 -0.99 -0.44
N THR A 9 7.06 -0.61 -0.22
CA THR A 9 8.16 -0.88 -1.16
C THR A 9 9.33 -1.42 -0.37
N GLY A 10 10.09 -2.34 -0.98
CA GLY A 10 11.26 -2.94 -0.34
C GLY A 10 10.93 -3.60 0.99
N THR A 11 11.62 -3.20 2.04
CA THR A 11 11.43 -3.75 3.39
C THR A 11 10.17 -3.21 4.09
N GLY A 12 9.43 -2.30 3.44
CA GLY A 12 8.17 -1.76 3.98
C GLY A 12 7.07 -2.79 4.20
N ILE A 13 7.23 -3.98 3.63
CA ILE A 13 6.29 -5.08 3.81
C ILE A 13 6.19 -5.51 5.28
N ALA A 14 7.30 -5.55 6.02
CA ALA A 14 7.31 -6.04 7.39
C ALA A 14 6.40 -5.24 8.33
N PRO A 15 6.46 -3.89 8.38
CA PRO A 15 5.52 -3.12 9.17
C PRO A 15 4.07 -3.31 8.73
N ILE A 16 3.80 -3.36 7.43
CA ILE A 16 2.45 -3.56 6.90
C ILE A 16 1.90 -4.92 7.35
N LYS A 17 2.70 -5.97 7.24
CA LYS A 17 2.32 -7.31 7.68
C LYS A 17 1.95 -7.30 9.16
N SER A 18 2.77 -6.64 9.99
CA SER A 18 2.52 -6.55 11.43
C SER A 18 1.19 -5.83 11.73
N ILE A 19 0.92 -4.73 11.03
CA ILE A 19 -0.35 -4.01 11.20
C ILE A 19 -1.53 -4.90 10.82
N LEU A 20 -1.44 -5.58 9.69
CA LEU A 20 -2.52 -6.46 9.23
C LEU A 20 -2.79 -7.62 10.19
N GLU A 21 -1.74 -8.17 10.79
CA GLU A 21 -1.89 -9.21 11.81
C GLU A 21 -2.67 -8.68 13.02
N GLY A 22 -2.42 -7.41 13.40
CA GLY A 22 -3.18 -6.75 14.45
C GLY A 22 -4.64 -6.54 14.08
N LEU A 23 -4.91 -6.10 12.83
CA LEU A 23 -6.27 -5.91 12.35
C LEU A 23 -7.04 -7.24 12.30
N GLU A 24 -6.38 -8.32 11.93
CA GLU A 24 -7.00 -9.65 11.90
C GLU A 24 -7.53 -10.04 13.27
N LYS A 25 -6.80 -9.73 14.33
CA LYS A 25 -7.23 -10.01 15.70
C LYS A 25 -8.46 -9.21 16.11
N SER A 26 -8.68 -8.06 15.50
CA SER A 26 -9.81 -7.17 15.76
C SER A 26 -10.69 -7.02 14.52
N HIS A 27 -10.77 -8.07 13.71
CA HIS A 27 -11.38 -8.02 12.38
C HIS A 27 -12.82 -7.50 12.38
N GLU A 28 -13.55 -7.69 13.47
CA GLU A 28 -14.94 -7.23 13.56
C GLU A 28 -15.07 -5.72 13.40
N GLN A 29 -14.04 -4.96 13.83
CA GLN A 29 -14.04 -3.51 13.70
C GLN A 29 -13.80 -3.06 12.26
N TYR A 30 -13.32 -3.96 11.39
CA TYR A 30 -12.93 -3.62 10.01
C TYR A 30 -13.79 -4.30 8.95
N GLN A 31 -14.89 -4.95 9.34
CA GLN A 31 -15.74 -5.68 8.39
C GLN A 31 -16.35 -4.77 7.33
N ASN A 32 -16.62 -3.52 7.67
CA ASN A 32 -17.21 -2.56 6.74
C ASN A 32 -16.15 -1.66 6.07
N LYS A 33 -14.87 -2.00 6.22
CA LYS A 33 -13.78 -1.25 5.62
C LYS A 33 -13.24 -1.98 4.40
N ASN A 34 -12.87 -1.21 3.39
CA ASN A 34 -12.15 -1.74 2.23
C ASN A 34 -10.66 -1.60 2.49
N LEU A 35 -9.95 -2.72 2.50
CA LEU A 35 -8.51 -2.72 2.72
C LEU A 35 -7.80 -2.96 1.40
N TRP A 36 -6.78 -2.15 1.15
CA TRP A 36 -5.96 -2.24 -0.05
C TRP A 36 -4.52 -2.43 0.37
N VAL A 37 -3.88 -3.44 -0.19
CA VAL A 37 -2.44 -3.68 0.03
C VAL A 37 -1.76 -3.61 -1.32
N ILE A 38 -0.97 -2.57 -1.53
CA ILE A 38 -0.30 -2.32 -2.80
C ILE A 38 1.20 -2.36 -2.55
N VAL A 39 1.84 -3.38 -3.09
CA VAL A 39 3.25 -3.70 -2.84
C VAL A 39 4.05 -3.49 -4.10
N GLY A 40 5.06 -2.64 -4.03
CA GLY A 40 5.95 -2.37 -5.15
C GLY A 40 7.25 -3.15 -5.05
N ALA A 41 7.68 -3.69 -6.18
CA ALA A 41 8.97 -4.34 -6.34
C ALA A 41 9.52 -4.00 -7.71
N ARG A 42 10.81 -4.20 -7.92
CA ARG A 42 11.42 -3.99 -9.25
C ARG A 42 11.07 -5.14 -10.19
N TYR A 43 11.18 -6.37 -9.69
CA TYR A 43 10.98 -7.60 -10.46
C TYR A 43 10.11 -8.58 -9.68
N GLN A 44 9.46 -9.49 -10.40
CA GLN A 44 8.57 -10.47 -9.82
C GLN A 44 9.24 -11.35 -8.76
N GLU A 45 10.51 -11.69 -8.96
CA GLU A 45 11.29 -12.49 -8.00
C GLU A 45 11.48 -11.80 -6.64
N ASP A 46 11.26 -10.49 -6.57
CA ASP A 46 11.35 -9.72 -5.34
C ASP A 46 10.04 -9.72 -4.55
N LEU A 47 8.97 -10.27 -5.12
CA LEU A 47 7.68 -10.41 -4.43
C LEU A 47 7.70 -11.70 -3.62
N PHE A 48 7.97 -11.58 -2.33
CA PHE A 48 8.12 -12.75 -1.47
C PHE A 48 7.01 -12.91 -0.43
N TRP A 49 6.01 -12.05 -0.45
CA TRP A 49 4.91 -12.10 0.50
C TRP A 49 3.62 -11.63 -0.16
N GLU A 50 2.54 -12.34 0.14
CA GLU A 50 1.20 -11.99 -0.29
C GLU A 50 0.29 -12.04 0.94
N PRO A 51 -0.57 -11.03 1.17
CA PRO A 51 -1.47 -11.07 2.31
C PRO A 51 -2.47 -12.22 2.19
N ASN A 52 -2.59 -12.97 3.28
CA ASN A 52 -3.52 -14.09 3.35
C ASN A 52 -4.14 -14.10 4.74
N PHE A 53 -5.20 -13.32 4.91
CA PHE A 53 -5.89 -13.16 6.18
C PHE A 53 -7.33 -13.61 6.02
N LYS A 54 -7.73 -14.55 6.87
CA LYS A 54 -9.04 -15.21 6.76
C LYS A 54 -10.22 -14.26 6.96
N ASN A 55 -10.08 -13.31 7.87
CA ASN A 55 -11.19 -12.46 8.30
C ASN A 55 -11.10 -11.01 7.81
N LEU A 56 -10.14 -10.72 6.95
CA LEU A 56 -9.99 -9.39 6.36
C LEU A 56 -10.26 -9.47 4.86
N ASN A 57 -11.02 -8.51 4.36
CA ASN A 57 -11.27 -8.41 2.93
C ASN A 57 -10.22 -7.48 2.32
N ILE A 58 -9.20 -8.05 1.71
CA ILE A 58 -8.06 -7.31 1.20
C ILE A 58 -8.00 -7.36 -0.33
N ASN A 59 -7.87 -6.19 -0.92
CA ASN A 59 -7.56 -6.04 -2.34
C ASN A 59 -6.04 -5.92 -2.46
N TYR A 60 -5.40 -6.96 -2.96
CA TYR A 60 -3.95 -7.01 -3.10
C TYR A 60 -3.53 -6.70 -4.52
N ILE A 61 -2.61 -5.74 -4.69
CA ILE A 61 -2.09 -5.37 -6.00
C ILE A 61 -0.57 -5.32 -5.93
N PRO A 62 0.12 -6.33 -6.45
CA PRO A 62 1.57 -6.25 -6.64
C PRO A 62 1.89 -5.40 -7.87
N VAL A 63 2.90 -4.54 -7.75
CA VAL A 63 3.27 -3.59 -8.79
C VAL A 63 4.75 -3.75 -9.09
N LEU A 64 5.11 -3.94 -10.36
CA LEU A 64 6.50 -4.06 -10.77
C LEU A 64 6.94 -2.81 -11.53
N SER A 65 8.08 -2.26 -11.14
CA SER A 65 8.58 -1.02 -11.73
C SER A 65 9.56 -1.22 -12.89
N ARG A 66 10.18 -2.39 -13.00
CA ARG A 66 11.23 -2.62 -14.00
C ARG A 66 11.04 -3.87 -14.86
N GLN A 67 10.16 -4.79 -14.50
CA GLN A 67 9.97 -5.99 -15.29
C GLN A 67 9.14 -5.68 -16.53
N VAL A 68 9.63 -6.09 -17.69
CA VAL A 68 8.96 -5.85 -18.98
C VAL A 68 8.40 -7.12 -19.60
N ASN A 69 8.94 -8.31 -19.25
CA ASN A 69 8.54 -9.59 -19.81
C ASN A 69 7.83 -10.44 -18.76
N ASP A 70 6.89 -11.27 -19.22
CA ASP A 70 6.22 -12.28 -18.38
C ASP A 70 5.46 -11.72 -17.18
N TRP A 71 4.96 -10.47 -17.32
CA TRP A 71 4.18 -9.84 -16.27
C TRP A 71 2.96 -9.13 -16.85
N ASN A 72 1.77 -9.61 -16.49
CA ASN A 72 0.51 -9.04 -16.93
C ASN A 72 -0.18 -8.21 -15.85
N GLY A 73 0.44 -8.06 -14.69
CA GLY A 73 -0.09 -7.28 -13.58
C GLY A 73 0.24 -5.80 -13.69
N ALA A 74 0.03 -5.08 -12.58
CA ALA A 74 0.27 -3.64 -12.54
C ALA A 74 1.75 -3.31 -12.71
N LYS A 75 2.02 -2.22 -13.41
CA LYS A 75 3.38 -1.74 -13.71
C LYS A 75 3.49 -0.28 -13.29
N GLY A 76 4.67 0.10 -12.81
CA GLY A 76 4.98 1.46 -12.44
C GLY A 76 5.21 1.61 -10.95
N TYR A 77 4.70 2.68 -10.37
CA TYR A 77 4.90 3.00 -8.95
C TYR A 77 3.59 2.83 -8.18
N VAL A 78 3.71 2.39 -6.92
CA VAL A 78 2.54 2.06 -6.09
C VAL A 78 1.57 3.24 -5.95
N GLN A 79 2.07 4.46 -5.79
CA GLN A 79 1.22 5.63 -5.61
C GLN A 79 0.40 5.94 -6.87
N ASN A 80 0.95 5.69 -8.05
CA ASN A 80 0.22 5.92 -9.29
C ASN A 80 -0.87 4.87 -9.51
N ILE A 81 -0.62 3.65 -9.07
CA ILE A 81 -1.60 2.57 -9.16
C ILE A 81 -2.81 2.86 -8.28
N VAL A 82 -2.61 3.47 -7.11
CA VAL A 82 -3.72 3.87 -6.23
C VAL A 82 -4.73 4.73 -6.99
N LEU A 83 -4.26 5.72 -7.73
CA LEU A 83 -5.16 6.63 -8.45
C LEU A 83 -5.96 5.92 -9.53
N LYS A 84 -5.43 4.84 -10.10
CA LYS A 84 -6.13 4.07 -11.12
C LYS A 84 -7.28 3.23 -10.54
N GLN A 85 -7.30 3.02 -9.23
CA GLN A 85 -8.33 2.22 -8.59
C GLN A 85 -9.61 3.01 -8.31
N GLN A 86 -9.61 4.32 -8.53
CA GLN A 86 -10.78 5.18 -8.30
C GLN A 86 -11.29 5.09 -6.86
N ILE A 87 -10.36 5.03 -5.91
CA ILE A 87 -10.69 5.00 -4.49
C ILE A 87 -11.05 6.41 -4.02
N ASP A 88 -12.09 6.53 -3.21
CA ASP A 88 -12.49 7.80 -2.62
C ASP A 88 -11.48 8.21 -1.54
N LEU A 89 -10.47 8.98 -1.92
CA LEU A 89 -9.39 9.37 -1.01
C LEU A 89 -9.85 10.28 0.11
N GLU A 90 -10.95 11.01 -0.07
CA GLU A 90 -11.49 11.84 1.00
C GLU A 90 -11.91 11.01 2.21
N ASN A 91 -12.33 9.76 1.99
CA ASN A 91 -12.77 8.83 3.03
C ASN A 91 -11.77 7.69 3.22
N THR A 92 -10.48 7.99 3.14
CA THR A 92 -9.41 6.99 3.16
C THR A 92 -8.34 7.36 4.17
N GLN A 93 -7.75 6.35 4.80
CA GLN A 93 -6.49 6.46 5.54
C GLN A 93 -5.40 5.71 4.80
N VAL A 94 -4.20 6.27 4.75
CA VAL A 94 -3.06 5.68 4.06
C VAL A 94 -1.93 5.43 5.04
N TYR A 95 -1.36 4.22 4.99
CA TYR A 95 -0.14 3.85 5.70
C TYR A 95 0.91 3.50 4.65
N ALA A 96 1.95 4.31 4.55
CA ALA A 96 3.00 4.12 3.56
C ALA A 96 4.32 3.78 4.25
N CYS A 97 4.90 2.64 3.88
CA CYS A 97 6.14 2.13 4.46
C CYS A 97 7.13 1.81 3.34
N GLY A 98 8.32 2.37 3.40
CA GLY A 98 9.32 2.14 2.37
C GLY A 98 10.31 3.29 2.26
N SER A 99 10.75 3.56 1.03
CA SER A 99 11.72 4.62 0.79
C SER A 99 11.14 6.02 1.01
N ASP A 100 12.00 6.96 1.40
CA ASP A 100 11.60 8.37 1.54
C ASP A 100 11.00 8.91 0.26
N ASN A 101 11.58 8.57 -0.88
CA ASN A 101 11.09 9.05 -2.17
C ASN A 101 9.67 8.60 -2.47
N MET A 102 9.38 7.34 -2.21
CA MET A 102 8.02 6.82 -2.41
C MET A 102 7.03 7.51 -1.49
N ILE A 103 7.36 7.61 -0.21
CA ILE A 103 6.49 8.21 0.80
C ILE A 103 6.18 9.67 0.46
N LYS A 104 7.21 10.43 0.13
CA LYS A 104 7.05 11.85 -0.23
C LYS A 104 6.20 12.01 -1.47
N SER A 105 6.49 11.23 -2.51
CA SER A 105 5.73 11.28 -3.75
C SER A 105 4.27 10.89 -3.55
N ALA A 106 4.02 9.83 -2.78
CA ALA A 106 2.67 9.39 -2.48
C ALA A 106 1.88 10.45 -1.71
N LYS A 107 2.50 11.04 -0.70
CA LYS A 107 1.84 12.08 0.11
C LYS A 107 1.44 13.27 -0.75
N GLU A 108 2.37 13.78 -1.56
CA GLU A 108 2.08 14.92 -2.44
C GLU A 108 0.94 14.60 -3.40
N LEU A 109 0.98 13.42 -4.01
CA LEU A 109 -0.01 13.00 -4.99
C LEU A 109 -1.40 12.84 -4.37
N PHE A 110 -1.46 12.20 -3.21
CA PHE A 110 -2.75 11.93 -2.57
C PHE A 110 -3.39 13.19 -2.00
N LEU A 111 -2.59 14.11 -1.44
CA LEU A 111 -3.11 15.37 -0.94
C LEU A 111 -3.71 16.20 -2.08
N LYS A 112 -3.14 16.14 -3.27
CA LYS A 112 -3.71 16.80 -4.46
C LYS A 112 -5.01 16.15 -4.93
N ASN A 113 -5.27 14.92 -4.48
CA ASN A 113 -6.43 14.14 -4.89
C ASN A 113 -7.40 13.90 -3.73
N SER A 114 -7.50 14.85 -2.83
CA SER A 114 -8.52 14.94 -1.77
C SER A 114 -8.24 14.12 -0.51
N LEU A 115 -7.07 13.51 -0.38
CA LEU A 115 -6.71 12.89 0.89
C LEU A 115 -6.53 13.98 1.94
N LYS A 116 -7.08 13.76 3.13
CA LYS A 116 -6.91 14.69 4.24
C LYS A 116 -5.49 14.58 4.79
N GLU A 117 -4.90 15.72 5.15
CA GLU A 117 -3.52 15.76 5.61
C GLU A 117 -3.25 14.86 6.82
N ASN A 118 -4.20 14.80 7.76
CA ASN A 118 -4.08 13.97 8.95
C ASN A 118 -4.42 12.49 8.72
N SER A 119 -4.67 12.10 7.48
CA SER A 119 -4.98 10.72 7.12
C SER A 119 -3.82 10.00 6.41
N PHE A 120 -2.65 10.60 6.38
CA PHE A 120 -1.46 9.98 5.80
C PHE A 120 -0.45 9.68 6.91
N PHE A 121 -0.13 8.40 7.06
CA PHE A 121 0.82 7.89 8.05
C PHE A 121 1.96 7.21 7.33
N SER A 122 3.17 7.36 7.82
CA SER A 122 4.32 6.78 7.12
C SER A 122 5.39 6.30 8.09
N ASP A 123 6.17 5.33 7.62
CA ASP A 123 7.36 4.83 8.29
C ASP A 123 8.44 4.69 7.23
N ALA A 124 9.37 5.63 7.23
CA ALA A 124 10.44 5.67 6.26
C ALA A 124 11.64 4.88 6.76
N PHE A 125 12.23 4.09 5.86
CA PHE A 125 13.49 3.42 6.14
C PHE A 125 14.64 4.30 5.70
N VAL A 126 15.63 4.42 6.57
CA VAL A 126 16.87 5.08 6.20
C VAL A 126 17.62 4.16 5.26
N GLN A 127 17.73 4.56 4.01
CA GLN A 127 18.55 3.81 3.05
C GLN A 127 19.99 4.22 3.22
N THR A 128 20.80 3.27 3.67
CA THR A 128 22.22 3.47 3.87
C THR A 128 22.98 3.00 2.62
N ASN A 129 22.98 3.79 1.60
CA ASN A 129 23.84 3.50 0.46
C ASN A 129 24.20 4.73 -0.30
#